data_50eabee3ecc68f51e57bc800215abaad
#
_entry.id   50eabee3ecc68f51e57bc800215abaad
#
_cell.length_a   1.000
_cell.length_b   1.000
_cell.length_c   1.000
_cell.angle_alpha   90.00
_cell.angle_beta   90.00
_cell.angle_gamma   90.00
#
_symmetry.space_group_name_H-M   'P 1'
#
loop_
_entity.id
_entity.type
_entity.pdbx_description
1 polymer ?
#
loop_
_entity_poly.entity_id
_entity_poly.type
_entity_poly.pdbx_seq_one_letter_code
_entity_poly.pdbx_strand_id
1 'polypeptide(L)'
;MRSRTYLAIDLKSFYASVECRERDLDPLDTHLVVADETRTDKTICLAVTPSLKSYGISGRGRLFEVRQRVKQVNAERQRRASGHTFTGASYSAAELRENPSFAMDFIIAPPHMAHYMAYSSRIYAIYMKYVAPEDMVVYSIDEVFMDVTGYLETYGLTARELARKIILDVLNTTGITATAGIGTNLFLCKVAMDIVAKHVPADRDGVRIAELDERRFRHELWSYQPLTDFWRVGRGTAKKLEQYGMCTMGDIALCSEKNEDLLYKLFGKNAELLIDHAWGWEPCTVADIKAYKPSTNSISTGQVLACPYTADKARLVVREMADQLVLDLVSKGLVTDRLVLTVGYDIDNLNDPARRINYHGRTETDRYGRTLPKSAHGTQSLGELTSSTQKLMDAATVLFDRIIDPNLLVRRMYLVANHVIPESDAPQPARCEQLDLFTDYAAEQERRRAEQAALERERKLQQAALAIKSKYGKNALLKGMNLEKGATAIERNGKIGG
;
A
#
# COMPACT_ATOMS: atom_id res chain seq x y z
N MET A 1 3.16 10.89 35.66
CA MET A 1 2.31 10.29 34.64
C MET A 1 2.50 8.78 34.73
N ARG A 2 1.42 7.96 34.69
CA ARG A 2 1.58 6.50 34.60
C ARG A 2 2.29 6.20 33.25
N SER A 3 3.30 5.35 33.28
CA SER A 3 3.96 4.87 32.05
C SER A 3 2.91 4.16 31.20
N ARG A 4 2.78 4.53 29.91
CA ARG A 4 1.88 3.85 28.98
C ARG A 4 2.52 2.56 28.48
N THR A 5 1.68 1.63 28.06
CA THR A 5 2.12 0.36 27.48
C THR A 5 1.33 0.08 26.20
N TYR A 6 2.05 -0.04 25.11
CA TYR A 6 1.50 -0.30 23.78
C TYR A 6 1.91 -1.68 23.28
N LEU A 7 1.00 -2.32 22.56
CA LEU A 7 1.29 -3.52 21.79
C LEU A 7 1.20 -3.20 20.29
N ALA A 8 2.15 -3.72 19.51
CA ALA A 8 2.03 -3.85 18.05
C ALA A 8 1.97 -5.36 17.74
N ILE A 9 1.00 -5.80 16.94
CA ILE A 9 0.86 -7.21 16.53
C ILE A 9 0.82 -7.25 15.01
N ASP A 10 1.66 -8.12 14.40
CA ASP A 10 1.77 -8.38 12.96
C ASP A 10 1.54 -9.86 12.67
N LEU A 11 0.59 -10.15 11.78
CA LEU A 11 0.25 -11.51 11.37
C LEU A 11 1.32 -12.07 10.41
N LYS A 12 1.88 -13.20 10.75
CA LYS A 12 3.04 -13.74 10.05
C LYS A 12 2.73 -14.15 8.61
N SER A 13 3.31 -13.41 7.63
CA SER A 13 3.13 -13.67 6.19
C SER A 13 1.65 -13.79 5.79
N PHE A 14 0.81 -12.92 6.26
CA PHE A 14 -0.66 -13.02 6.35
C PHE A 14 -1.32 -13.66 5.13
N TYR A 15 -1.18 -13.09 3.94
CA TYR A 15 -1.84 -13.64 2.73
C TYR A 15 -1.40 -15.08 2.43
N ALA A 16 -0.10 -15.37 2.57
CA ALA A 16 0.41 -16.72 2.35
C ALA A 16 -0.10 -17.69 3.43
N SER A 17 -0.23 -17.22 4.68
CA SER A 17 -0.78 -18.03 5.77
C SER A 17 -2.26 -18.34 5.55
N VAL A 18 -3.06 -17.37 5.08
CA VAL A 18 -4.46 -17.60 4.71
C VAL A 18 -4.54 -18.64 3.60
N GLU A 19 -3.73 -18.51 2.53
CA GLU A 19 -3.73 -19.48 1.41
C GLU A 19 -3.30 -20.89 1.82
N CYS A 20 -2.39 -21.01 2.80
CA CYS A 20 -2.05 -22.31 3.38
C CYS A 20 -3.25 -22.89 4.15
N ARG A 21 -3.90 -22.11 5.01
CA ARG A 21 -5.04 -22.59 5.82
C ARG A 21 -6.21 -23.03 4.96
N GLU A 22 -6.50 -22.34 3.87
CA GLU A 22 -7.55 -22.73 2.91
C GLU A 22 -7.24 -24.06 2.17
N ARG A 23 -6.01 -24.54 2.24
CA ARG A 23 -5.54 -25.81 1.65
C ARG A 23 -5.22 -26.85 2.70
N ASP A 24 -5.59 -26.62 3.97
CA ASP A 24 -5.25 -27.46 5.12
C ASP A 24 -3.74 -27.70 5.29
N LEU A 25 -2.91 -26.72 4.87
CA LEU A 25 -1.46 -26.77 4.99
C LEU A 25 -0.97 -25.94 6.19
N ASP A 26 0.19 -26.31 6.74
CA ASP A 26 0.86 -25.53 7.79
C ASP A 26 1.59 -24.33 7.19
N PRO A 27 1.21 -23.08 7.56
CA PRO A 27 1.89 -21.87 7.07
C PRO A 27 3.37 -21.78 7.43
N LEU A 28 3.82 -22.44 8.49
CA LEU A 28 5.21 -22.41 8.94
C LEU A 28 6.09 -23.43 8.21
N ASP A 29 5.52 -24.52 7.72
CA ASP A 29 6.21 -25.58 7.02
C ASP A 29 6.16 -25.46 5.49
N THR A 30 5.01 -25.04 4.96
CA THR A 30 4.73 -25.05 3.53
C THR A 30 5.50 -23.98 2.76
N HIS A 31 6.09 -24.34 1.64
CA HIS A 31 6.65 -23.41 0.66
C HIS A 31 5.53 -22.89 -0.25
N LEU A 32 5.08 -21.63 -0.03
CA LEU A 32 4.03 -21.00 -0.82
C LEU A 32 4.31 -19.52 -1.06
N VAL A 33 3.98 -19.03 -2.25
CA VAL A 33 3.94 -17.62 -2.60
C VAL A 33 2.54 -17.23 -3.08
N VAL A 34 2.13 -16.01 -2.78
CA VAL A 34 0.90 -15.42 -3.33
C VAL A 34 1.27 -14.51 -4.50
N ALA A 35 0.95 -14.93 -5.72
CA ALA A 35 1.29 -14.20 -6.94
C ALA A 35 0.29 -14.48 -8.07
N ASP A 36 0.10 -13.51 -8.95
CA ASP A 36 -0.74 -13.65 -10.15
C ASP A 36 0.14 -14.07 -11.34
N GLU A 37 0.20 -15.38 -11.62
CA GLU A 37 0.97 -15.96 -12.74
C GLU A 37 0.42 -15.57 -14.12
N THR A 38 -0.86 -15.21 -14.21
CA THR A 38 -1.51 -14.87 -15.50
C THR A 38 -0.94 -13.59 -16.10
N ARG A 39 -0.25 -12.78 -15.31
CA ARG A 39 0.34 -11.51 -15.75
C ARG A 39 1.70 -11.71 -16.43
N THR A 40 2.73 -11.94 -15.69
CA THR A 40 4.12 -12.20 -16.16
C THR A 40 4.96 -12.71 -15.00
N ASP A 41 6.06 -13.38 -15.25
CA ASP A 41 7.06 -13.76 -14.23
C ASP A 41 7.68 -12.56 -13.49
N LYS A 42 7.48 -11.32 -14.00
CA LYS A 42 7.91 -10.09 -13.33
C LYS A 42 6.89 -9.60 -12.30
N THR A 43 5.78 -10.32 -12.09
CA THR A 43 4.79 -10.00 -11.06
C THR A 43 5.44 -10.00 -9.68
N ILE A 44 4.98 -9.10 -8.80
CA ILE A 44 5.44 -9.04 -7.42
C ILE A 44 4.64 -10.08 -6.62
N CYS A 45 5.33 -10.91 -5.85
CA CYS A 45 4.69 -11.74 -4.84
C CYS A 45 4.12 -10.85 -3.73
N LEU A 46 2.83 -10.99 -3.46
CA LEU A 46 2.17 -10.21 -2.39
C LEU A 46 2.56 -10.72 -1.00
N ALA A 47 2.82 -12.03 -0.88
CA ALA A 47 3.34 -12.66 0.32
C ALA A 47 4.17 -13.91 -0.03
N VAL A 48 5.05 -14.27 0.89
CA VAL A 48 5.92 -15.45 0.83
C VAL A 48 5.90 -16.09 2.21
N THR A 49 5.74 -17.41 2.29
CA THR A 49 5.74 -18.15 3.56
C THR A 49 7.07 -18.05 4.31
N PRO A 50 7.06 -18.19 5.65
CA PRO A 50 8.30 -18.16 6.45
C PRO A 50 9.31 -19.22 6.03
N SER A 51 8.86 -20.42 5.66
CA SER A 51 9.71 -21.52 5.17
C SER A 51 10.49 -21.13 3.92
N LEU A 52 9.86 -20.46 2.94
CA LEU A 52 10.55 -19.95 1.75
C LEU A 52 11.48 -18.76 2.06
N LYS A 53 11.09 -17.88 2.98
CA LYS A 53 11.94 -16.75 3.41
C LYS A 53 13.25 -17.23 4.03
N SER A 54 13.29 -18.42 4.67
CA SER A 54 14.50 -19.00 5.25
C SER A 54 15.60 -19.31 4.21
N TYR A 55 15.21 -19.43 2.93
CA TYR A 55 16.15 -19.58 1.82
C TYR A 55 16.63 -18.25 1.22
N GLY A 56 16.38 -17.11 1.89
CA GLY A 56 16.79 -15.79 1.44
C GLY A 56 15.85 -15.16 0.39
N ILE A 57 14.65 -15.72 0.21
CA ILE A 57 13.62 -15.15 -0.69
C ILE A 57 12.97 -13.97 0.00
N SER A 58 12.95 -12.81 -0.67
CA SER A 58 12.31 -11.59 -0.16
C SER A 58 10.81 -11.78 0.00
N GLY A 59 10.21 -11.22 1.07
CA GLY A 59 8.78 -11.25 1.32
C GLY A 59 7.92 -10.59 0.22
N ARG A 60 8.53 -9.72 -0.61
CA ARG A 60 7.92 -9.07 -1.77
C ARG A 60 8.80 -9.15 -3.01
N GLY A 61 9.51 -10.26 -3.18
CA GLY A 61 10.29 -10.56 -4.38
C GLY A 61 9.41 -10.70 -5.62
N ARG A 62 10.01 -10.67 -6.79
CA ARG A 62 9.31 -10.99 -8.03
C ARG A 62 9.27 -12.49 -8.25
N LEU A 63 8.24 -12.98 -8.93
CA LEU A 63 8.06 -14.42 -9.11
C LEU A 63 9.29 -15.09 -9.80
N PHE A 64 9.90 -14.43 -10.79
CA PHE A 64 11.11 -14.96 -11.43
C PHE A 64 12.30 -15.07 -10.45
N GLU A 65 12.42 -14.16 -9.47
CA GLU A 65 13.47 -14.22 -8.44
C GLU A 65 13.26 -15.43 -7.52
N VAL A 66 12.00 -15.72 -7.17
CA VAL A 66 11.64 -16.93 -6.42
C VAL A 66 12.04 -18.19 -7.20
N ARG A 67 11.62 -18.29 -8.48
CA ARG A 67 11.96 -19.41 -9.36
C ARG A 67 13.48 -19.58 -9.51
N GLN A 68 14.21 -18.49 -9.68
CA GLN A 68 15.67 -18.51 -9.77
C GLN A 68 16.31 -19.01 -8.47
N ARG A 69 15.83 -18.54 -7.31
CA ARG A 69 16.36 -18.99 -6.02
C ARG A 69 16.07 -20.46 -5.76
N VAL A 70 14.86 -20.92 -6.05
CA VAL A 70 14.50 -22.35 -5.96
C VAL A 70 15.41 -23.20 -6.86
N LYS A 71 15.69 -22.77 -8.10
CA LYS A 71 16.64 -23.45 -8.99
C LYS A 71 18.06 -23.54 -8.39
N GLN A 72 18.54 -22.46 -7.74
CA GLN A 72 19.85 -22.47 -7.07
C GLN A 72 19.87 -23.46 -5.90
N VAL A 73 18.83 -23.42 -5.04
CA VAL A 73 18.69 -24.35 -3.92
C VAL A 73 18.65 -25.79 -4.43
N ASN A 74 17.91 -26.06 -5.49
CA ASN A 74 17.86 -27.39 -6.07
C ASN A 74 19.19 -27.83 -6.66
N ALA A 75 19.99 -26.97 -7.27
CA ALA A 75 21.34 -27.28 -7.71
C ALA A 75 22.27 -27.67 -6.53
N GLU A 76 22.12 -27.01 -5.37
CA GLU A 76 22.85 -27.37 -4.15
C GLU A 76 22.37 -28.70 -3.55
N ARG A 77 21.06 -28.93 -3.51
CA ARG A 77 20.45 -30.17 -3.02
C ARG A 77 20.84 -31.37 -3.90
N GLN A 78 20.81 -31.20 -5.23
CA GLN A 78 21.17 -32.24 -6.19
C GLN A 78 22.61 -32.73 -5.99
N ARG A 79 23.55 -31.83 -5.68
CA ARG A 79 24.95 -32.24 -5.36
C ARG A 79 25.05 -33.08 -4.11
N ARG A 80 24.10 -32.96 -3.17
CA ARG A 80 24.05 -33.71 -1.90
C ARG A 80 23.20 -34.98 -1.99
N ALA A 81 22.33 -35.06 -3.01
CA ALA A 81 21.48 -36.24 -3.23
C ALA A 81 22.30 -37.46 -3.63
N SER A 82 21.86 -38.64 -3.20
CA SER A 82 22.47 -39.92 -3.59
C SER A 82 22.38 -40.09 -5.11
N GLY A 83 23.50 -40.36 -5.75
CA GLY A 83 23.61 -40.51 -7.21
C GLY A 83 23.36 -39.19 -7.97
N HIS A 84 23.36 -38.01 -7.31
CA HIS A 84 23.11 -36.69 -7.88
C HIS A 84 21.79 -36.58 -8.65
N THR A 85 20.81 -37.41 -8.30
CA THR A 85 19.47 -37.41 -8.92
C THR A 85 18.40 -37.24 -7.86
N PHE A 86 17.31 -36.55 -8.23
CA PHE A 86 16.15 -36.43 -7.35
C PHE A 86 15.24 -37.66 -7.52
N THR A 87 14.70 -38.13 -6.41
CA THR A 87 13.71 -39.22 -6.36
C THR A 87 12.27 -38.72 -6.22
N GLY A 88 12.10 -37.43 -5.93
CA GLY A 88 10.81 -36.77 -5.78
C GLY A 88 10.97 -35.28 -5.61
N ALA A 89 9.86 -34.61 -5.32
CA ALA A 89 9.83 -33.18 -4.99
C ALA A 89 8.84 -32.93 -3.85
N SER A 90 9.09 -31.90 -3.04
CA SER A 90 8.19 -31.50 -1.97
C SER A 90 8.18 -29.99 -1.76
N TYR A 91 7.05 -29.48 -1.34
CA TYR A 91 6.86 -28.10 -0.86
C TYR A 91 6.81 -28.04 0.68
N SER A 92 7.05 -29.13 1.41
CA SER A 92 7.15 -29.18 2.87
C SER A 92 8.61 -29.04 3.30
N ALA A 93 8.87 -28.08 4.20
CA ALA A 93 10.22 -27.91 4.76
C ALA A 93 10.63 -29.10 5.63
N ALA A 94 9.68 -29.76 6.31
CA ALA A 94 9.93 -30.97 7.10
C ALA A 94 10.33 -32.14 6.20
N GLU A 95 9.54 -32.43 5.17
CA GLU A 95 9.84 -33.50 4.23
C GLU A 95 11.18 -33.28 3.52
N LEU A 96 11.51 -32.05 3.15
CA LEU A 96 12.80 -31.74 2.53
C LEU A 96 14.00 -31.90 3.47
N ARG A 97 13.79 -31.78 4.78
CA ARG A 97 14.84 -32.09 5.79
C ARG A 97 15.04 -33.58 5.96
N GLU A 98 13.96 -34.34 5.97
CA GLU A 98 13.99 -35.79 6.11
C GLU A 98 14.48 -36.50 4.84
N ASN A 99 14.21 -35.92 3.66
CA ASN A 99 14.53 -36.51 2.36
C ASN A 99 15.48 -35.61 1.55
N PRO A 100 16.82 -35.74 1.75
CA PRO A 100 17.80 -34.95 0.99
C PRO A 100 17.75 -35.14 -0.53
N SER A 101 17.20 -36.28 -1.00
CA SER A 101 17.03 -36.59 -2.42
C SER A 101 15.76 -36.03 -3.05
N PHE A 102 14.97 -35.25 -2.32
CA PHE A 102 13.82 -34.55 -2.89
C PHE A 102 14.21 -33.15 -3.41
N ALA A 103 13.70 -32.78 -4.58
CA ALA A 103 13.75 -31.42 -5.08
C ALA A 103 12.83 -30.52 -4.25
N MET A 104 13.27 -29.30 -3.99
CA MET A 104 12.41 -28.28 -3.44
C MET A 104 11.43 -27.80 -4.49
N ASP A 105 10.15 -27.80 -4.15
CA ASP A 105 9.07 -27.18 -4.93
C ASP A 105 8.34 -26.14 -4.09
N PHE A 106 7.43 -25.39 -4.71
CA PHE A 106 6.61 -24.40 -4.02
C PHE A 106 5.27 -24.17 -4.73
N ILE A 107 4.27 -23.81 -3.96
CA ILE A 107 2.93 -23.50 -4.43
C ILE A 107 2.84 -22.04 -4.81
N ILE A 108 2.24 -21.74 -5.96
CA ILE A 108 1.87 -20.38 -6.36
C ILE A 108 0.36 -20.25 -6.22
N ALA A 109 -0.09 -19.45 -5.25
CA ALA A 109 -1.49 -19.19 -4.99
C ALA A 109 -1.91 -17.86 -5.63
N PRO A 110 -3.02 -17.81 -6.38
CA PRO A 110 -3.56 -16.56 -6.88
C PRO A 110 -4.05 -15.68 -5.71
N PRO A 111 -3.97 -14.35 -5.79
CA PRO A 111 -4.42 -13.46 -4.72
C PRO A 111 -5.96 -13.44 -4.59
N HIS A 112 -6.49 -13.54 -3.37
CA HIS A 112 -7.92 -13.46 -3.05
C HIS A 112 -8.21 -12.32 -2.07
N MET A 113 -8.08 -11.05 -2.50
CA MET A 113 -8.11 -9.88 -1.60
C MET A 113 -9.38 -9.78 -0.74
N ALA A 114 -10.56 -10.05 -1.31
CA ALA A 114 -11.82 -10.02 -0.56
C ALA A 114 -11.81 -11.05 0.59
N HIS A 115 -11.22 -12.22 0.35
CA HIS A 115 -11.08 -13.28 1.34
C HIS A 115 -10.10 -12.87 2.45
N TYR A 116 -8.96 -12.26 2.09
CA TYR A 116 -8.01 -11.73 3.09
C TYR A 116 -8.64 -10.65 3.96
N MET A 117 -9.47 -9.77 3.38
CA MET A 117 -10.23 -8.77 4.14
C MET A 117 -11.19 -9.43 5.14
N ALA A 118 -11.89 -10.49 4.74
CA ALA A 118 -12.78 -11.24 5.64
C ALA A 118 -12.01 -11.89 6.79
N TYR A 119 -10.84 -12.51 6.51
CA TYR A 119 -9.97 -13.05 7.55
C TYR A 119 -9.44 -11.98 8.50
N SER A 120 -9.00 -10.84 7.99
CA SER A 120 -8.56 -9.70 8.79
C SER A 120 -9.67 -9.20 9.71
N SER A 121 -10.89 -9.05 9.20
CA SER A 121 -12.05 -8.65 9.98
C SER A 121 -12.39 -9.66 11.09
N ARG A 122 -12.29 -10.97 10.81
CA ARG A 122 -12.47 -12.04 11.80
C ARG A 122 -11.41 -11.97 12.90
N ILE A 123 -10.15 -11.70 12.54
CA ILE A 123 -9.05 -11.55 13.51
C ILE A 123 -9.23 -10.28 14.34
N TYR A 124 -9.68 -9.18 13.72
CA TYR A 124 -10.01 -7.96 14.46
C TYR A 124 -11.11 -8.19 15.51
N ALA A 125 -12.13 -9.00 15.18
CA ALA A 125 -13.15 -9.40 16.15
C ALA A 125 -12.58 -10.21 17.34
N ILE A 126 -11.48 -10.94 17.15
CA ILE A 126 -10.76 -11.60 18.26
C ILE A 126 -10.09 -10.56 19.14
N TYR A 127 -9.41 -9.56 18.56
CA TYR A 127 -8.77 -8.48 19.31
C TYR A 127 -9.76 -7.73 20.19
N MET A 128 -10.98 -7.47 19.69
CA MET A 128 -12.06 -6.81 20.44
C MET A 128 -12.53 -7.56 21.69
N LYS A 129 -12.19 -8.84 21.85
CA LYS A 129 -12.45 -9.56 23.11
C LYS A 129 -11.56 -9.08 24.27
N TYR A 130 -10.43 -8.44 23.94
CA TYR A 130 -9.38 -8.10 24.90
C TYR A 130 -9.22 -6.60 25.09
N VAL A 131 -9.36 -5.82 24.01
CA VAL A 131 -9.13 -4.38 23.98
C VAL A 131 -10.29 -3.70 23.27
N ALA A 132 -10.76 -2.59 23.77
CA ALA A 132 -11.84 -1.82 23.17
C ALA A 132 -11.41 -1.19 21.84
N PRO A 133 -12.31 -0.99 20.86
CA PRO A 133 -11.99 -0.38 19.57
C PRO A 133 -11.38 1.01 19.69
N GLU A 134 -11.71 1.77 20.74
CA GLU A 134 -11.19 3.11 21.02
C GLU A 134 -9.68 3.09 21.29
N ASP A 135 -9.18 2.01 21.89
CA ASP A 135 -7.77 1.83 22.26
C ASP A 135 -6.99 1.02 21.22
N MET A 136 -7.57 0.79 20.03
CA MET A 136 -6.92 0.07 18.93
C MET A 136 -6.86 0.93 17.67
N VAL A 137 -5.75 0.81 16.92
CA VAL A 137 -5.57 1.35 15.57
C VAL A 137 -5.22 0.22 14.62
N VAL A 138 -6.10 -0.04 13.64
CA VAL A 138 -5.79 -0.94 12.51
C VAL A 138 -4.81 -0.21 11.60
N TYR A 139 -3.55 -0.60 11.64
CA TYR A 139 -2.49 0.04 10.85
C TYR A 139 -2.46 -0.48 9.42
N SER A 140 -2.68 -1.78 9.24
CA SER A 140 -2.81 -2.44 7.93
C SER A 140 -3.79 -3.62 8.04
N ILE A 141 -3.93 -4.38 6.95
CA ILE A 141 -4.77 -5.58 6.92
C ILE A 141 -4.27 -6.69 7.87
N ASP A 142 -3.01 -6.65 8.24
CA ASP A 142 -2.31 -7.66 9.04
C ASP A 142 -1.63 -7.11 10.30
N GLU A 143 -1.77 -5.80 10.55
CA GLU A 143 -1.10 -5.12 11.65
C GLU A 143 -2.03 -4.22 12.46
N VAL A 144 -1.90 -4.27 13.79
CA VAL A 144 -2.68 -3.48 14.74
C VAL A 144 -1.80 -2.91 15.84
N PHE A 145 -2.11 -1.69 16.28
CA PHE A 145 -1.60 -1.11 17.52
C PHE A 145 -2.69 -1.09 18.58
N MET A 146 -2.32 -1.32 19.83
CA MET A 146 -3.23 -1.32 20.99
C MET A 146 -2.60 -0.57 22.15
N ASP A 147 -3.31 0.35 22.78
CA ASP A 147 -2.98 0.87 24.11
C ASP A 147 -3.55 -0.08 25.16
N VAL A 148 -2.68 -0.81 25.82
CA VAL A 148 -3.10 -1.81 26.83
C VAL A 148 -2.89 -1.34 28.26
N THR A 149 -2.55 -0.08 28.46
CA THR A 149 -2.20 0.49 29.77
C THR A 149 -3.25 0.22 30.83
N GLY A 150 -4.53 0.46 30.52
CA GLY A 150 -5.65 0.24 31.45
C GLY A 150 -6.07 -1.22 31.62
N TYR A 151 -5.64 -2.10 30.72
CA TYR A 151 -6.09 -3.48 30.67
C TYR A 151 -5.24 -4.43 31.49
N LEU A 152 -3.95 -4.12 31.70
CA LEU A 152 -3.02 -4.99 32.41
C LEU A 152 -3.45 -5.25 33.86
N GLU A 153 -3.86 -4.21 34.55
CA GLU A 153 -4.37 -4.32 35.92
C GLU A 153 -5.69 -5.10 35.95
N THR A 154 -6.61 -4.83 35.02
CA THR A 154 -7.92 -5.49 34.93
C THR A 154 -7.79 -7.00 34.70
N TYR A 155 -6.84 -7.40 33.83
CA TYR A 155 -6.62 -8.82 33.54
C TYR A 155 -5.67 -9.49 34.56
N GLY A 156 -4.96 -8.74 35.39
CA GLY A 156 -3.89 -9.24 36.26
C GLY A 156 -2.75 -9.89 35.48
N LEU A 157 -2.44 -9.38 34.28
CA LEU A 157 -1.44 -9.93 33.35
C LEU A 157 -0.36 -8.89 33.07
N THR A 158 0.86 -9.36 32.81
CA THR A 158 1.91 -8.55 32.17
C THR A 158 1.55 -8.31 30.70
N ALA A 159 2.14 -7.28 30.10
CA ALA A 159 1.95 -6.99 28.67
C ALA A 159 2.33 -8.17 27.78
N ARG A 160 3.39 -8.90 28.15
CA ARG A 160 3.84 -10.11 27.43
C ARG A 160 2.83 -11.25 27.52
N GLU A 161 2.28 -11.48 28.69
CA GLU A 161 1.23 -12.53 28.88
C GLU A 161 -0.03 -12.17 28.13
N LEU A 162 -0.47 -10.91 28.16
CA LEU A 162 -1.61 -10.43 27.40
C LEU A 162 -1.40 -10.56 25.89
N ALA A 163 -0.26 -10.11 25.38
CA ALA A 163 0.10 -10.25 23.96
C ALA A 163 0.09 -11.73 23.54
N ARG A 164 0.70 -12.61 24.33
CA ARG A 164 0.72 -14.05 24.05
C ARG A 164 -0.68 -14.64 24.05
N LYS A 165 -1.53 -14.28 25.02
CA LYS A 165 -2.91 -14.73 25.12
C LYS A 165 -3.72 -14.33 23.87
N ILE A 166 -3.60 -13.10 23.42
CA ILE A 166 -4.25 -12.60 22.21
C ILE A 166 -3.77 -13.39 20.98
N ILE A 167 -2.45 -13.55 20.81
CA ILE A 167 -1.88 -14.27 19.67
C ILE A 167 -2.30 -15.74 19.65
N LEU A 168 -2.38 -16.40 20.81
CA LEU A 168 -2.83 -17.79 20.89
C LEU A 168 -4.33 -17.94 20.57
N ASP A 169 -5.19 -16.97 20.94
CA ASP A 169 -6.60 -17.00 20.53
C ASP A 169 -6.71 -16.84 19.00
N VAL A 170 -5.92 -15.96 18.39
CA VAL A 170 -5.83 -15.84 16.91
C VAL A 170 -5.36 -17.15 16.30
N LEU A 171 -4.27 -17.75 16.80
CA LEU A 171 -3.73 -19.01 16.31
C LEU A 171 -4.73 -20.15 16.40
N ASN A 172 -5.36 -20.33 17.56
CA ASN A 172 -6.35 -21.39 17.80
C ASN A 172 -7.60 -21.24 16.93
N THR A 173 -8.00 -19.99 16.65
CA THR A 173 -9.22 -19.70 15.89
C THR A 173 -8.98 -19.74 14.37
N THR A 174 -7.80 -19.35 13.91
CA THR A 174 -7.51 -19.15 12.47
C THR A 174 -6.36 -19.99 11.95
N GLY A 175 -5.54 -20.59 12.81
CA GLY A 175 -4.31 -21.28 12.46
C GLY A 175 -3.19 -20.36 11.99
N ILE A 176 -3.30 -19.04 12.23
CA ILE A 176 -2.31 -18.02 11.83
C ILE A 176 -1.63 -17.50 13.08
N THR A 177 -0.30 -17.58 13.11
CA THR A 177 0.51 -17.01 14.20
C THR A 177 0.89 -15.55 13.92
N ALA A 178 1.38 -14.86 14.95
CA ALA A 178 1.78 -13.46 14.87
C ALA A 178 3.09 -13.18 15.62
N THR A 179 3.64 -12.01 15.36
CA THR A 179 4.76 -11.42 16.10
C THR A 179 4.25 -10.20 16.85
N ALA A 180 4.71 -9.97 18.07
CA ALA A 180 4.35 -8.77 18.84
C ALA A 180 5.57 -7.99 19.30
N GLY A 181 5.37 -6.67 19.36
CA GLY A 181 6.26 -5.74 20.04
C GLY A 181 5.54 -5.03 21.17
N ILE A 182 6.20 -4.86 22.29
CA ILE A 182 5.74 -4.14 23.47
C ILE A 182 6.62 -2.91 23.61
N GLY A 183 6.02 -1.75 23.87
CA GLY A 183 6.78 -0.50 24.06
C GLY A 183 6.06 0.50 24.95
N THR A 184 6.81 1.47 25.46
CA THR A 184 6.30 2.59 26.26
C THR A 184 5.59 3.64 25.38
N ASN A 185 5.77 3.57 24.06
CA ASN A 185 5.11 4.40 23.04
C ASN A 185 4.93 3.63 21.74
N LEU A 186 4.20 4.22 20.76
CA LEU A 186 3.88 3.58 19.48
C LEU A 186 5.13 3.30 18.63
N PHE A 187 6.15 4.15 18.67
CA PHE A 187 7.40 3.92 17.95
C PHE A 187 8.15 2.70 18.51
N LEU A 188 8.32 2.65 19.82
CA LEU A 188 9.07 1.56 20.47
C LEU A 188 8.39 0.21 20.34
N CYS A 189 7.05 0.12 20.47
CA CYS A 189 6.36 -1.15 20.24
C CYS A 189 6.49 -1.63 18.78
N LYS A 190 6.46 -0.70 17.81
CA LYS A 190 6.66 -1.03 16.40
C LYS A 190 8.10 -1.50 16.12
N VAL A 191 9.09 -0.79 16.64
CA VAL A 191 10.53 -1.15 16.49
C VAL A 191 10.84 -2.48 17.19
N ALA A 192 10.28 -2.70 18.38
CA ALA A 192 10.39 -3.99 19.07
C ALA A 192 9.87 -5.14 18.20
N MET A 193 8.73 -4.94 17.54
CA MET A 193 8.13 -5.95 16.65
C MET A 193 8.94 -6.15 15.38
N ASP A 194 9.33 -5.06 14.70
CA ASP A 194 9.94 -5.14 13.37
C ASP A 194 11.42 -5.51 13.38
N ILE A 195 12.15 -5.12 14.41
CA ILE A 195 13.59 -5.33 14.50
C ILE A 195 13.91 -6.42 15.55
N VAL A 196 13.58 -6.18 16.82
CA VAL A 196 14.05 -7.04 17.91
C VAL A 196 13.39 -8.42 17.86
N ALA A 197 12.06 -8.49 17.68
CA ALA A 197 11.33 -9.76 17.68
C ALA A 197 11.73 -10.70 16.51
N LYS A 198 12.29 -10.16 15.43
CA LYS A 198 12.81 -11.00 14.32
C LYS A 198 14.03 -11.82 14.74
N HIS A 199 14.81 -11.35 15.71
CA HIS A 199 16.00 -12.01 16.23
C HIS A 199 15.73 -12.87 17.48
N VAL A 200 14.54 -12.75 18.08
CA VAL A 200 14.14 -13.59 19.21
C VAL A 200 13.71 -14.96 18.68
N PRO A 201 14.17 -16.09 19.29
CA PRO A 201 13.67 -17.42 18.97
C PRO A 201 12.15 -17.47 19.12
N ALA A 202 11.49 -18.14 18.16
CA ALA A 202 10.07 -18.43 18.29
C ALA A 202 9.82 -19.44 19.40
N ASP A 203 8.72 -19.30 20.14
CA ASP A 203 8.28 -20.34 21.04
C ASP A 203 7.71 -21.55 20.26
N ARG A 204 7.24 -22.59 20.97
CA ARG A 204 6.68 -23.80 20.37
C ARG A 204 5.48 -23.55 19.43
N ASP A 205 4.77 -22.43 19.64
CA ASP A 205 3.59 -22.03 18.89
C ASP A 205 3.97 -21.04 17.75
N GLY A 206 5.27 -20.83 17.49
CA GLY A 206 5.80 -19.93 16.48
C GLY A 206 5.70 -18.44 16.84
N VAL A 207 5.32 -18.12 18.08
CA VAL A 207 5.13 -16.75 18.57
C VAL A 207 6.48 -16.12 18.92
N ARG A 208 6.63 -14.83 18.56
CA ARG A 208 7.80 -14.03 18.91
C ARG A 208 7.31 -12.73 19.56
N ILE A 209 7.84 -12.41 20.73
CA ILE A 209 7.48 -11.18 21.47
C ILE A 209 8.76 -10.50 21.92
N ALA A 210 8.91 -9.23 21.58
CA ALA A 210 9.99 -8.37 22.06
C ALA A 210 9.43 -7.17 22.81
N GLU A 211 10.27 -6.55 23.64
CA GLU A 211 9.90 -5.42 24.48
C GLU A 211 11.01 -4.39 24.51
N LEU A 212 10.67 -3.12 24.32
CA LEU A 212 11.57 -1.98 24.37
C LEU A 212 10.99 -0.84 25.21
N ASP A 213 11.84 -0.25 26.02
CA ASP A 213 11.71 1.10 26.55
C ASP A 213 12.77 2.02 25.93
N GLU A 214 12.73 3.31 26.22
CA GLU A 214 13.65 4.32 25.67
C GLU A 214 15.12 4.03 26.03
N ARG A 215 15.37 3.48 27.23
CA ARG A 215 16.73 3.15 27.69
C ARG A 215 17.28 1.94 26.93
N ARG A 216 16.49 0.88 26.80
CA ARG A 216 16.87 -0.32 26.04
C ARG A 216 17.05 -0.01 24.56
N PHE A 217 16.15 0.80 23.97
CA PHE A 217 16.27 1.25 22.60
C PHE A 217 17.61 1.91 22.33
N ARG A 218 18.00 2.87 23.18
CA ARG A 218 19.29 3.57 23.04
C ARG A 218 20.48 2.63 23.23
N HIS A 219 20.39 1.72 24.17
CA HIS A 219 21.48 0.78 24.44
C HIS A 219 21.64 -0.29 23.36
N GLU A 220 20.53 -0.83 22.84
CA GLU A 220 20.53 -2.00 21.93
C GLU A 220 20.51 -1.61 20.45
N LEU A 221 19.87 -0.47 20.08
CA LEU A 221 19.54 -0.15 18.71
C LEU A 221 20.13 1.17 18.16
N TRP A 222 20.79 1.99 18.99
CA TRP A 222 21.39 3.23 18.47
C TRP A 222 22.45 2.99 17.40
N SER A 223 23.17 1.88 17.46
CA SER A 223 24.17 1.48 16.45
C SER A 223 23.62 0.54 15.36
N TYR A 224 22.34 0.19 15.43
CA TYR A 224 21.73 -0.73 14.47
C TYR A 224 21.66 -0.16 13.06
N GLN A 225 21.91 -1.01 12.06
CA GLN A 225 21.81 -0.72 10.64
C GLN A 225 21.07 -1.86 9.92
N PRO A 226 20.36 -1.58 8.82
CA PRO A 226 20.25 -0.28 8.14
C PRO A 226 19.17 0.63 8.76
N LEU A 227 19.29 1.94 8.60
CA LEU A 227 18.29 2.92 9.05
C LEU A 227 16.89 2.69 8.46
N THR A 228 16.81 2.08 7.29
CA THR A 228 15.52 1.79 6.61
C THR A 228 14.66 0.73 7.30
N ASP A 229 15.17 0.04 8.30
CA ASP A 229 14.41 -0.91 9.10
C ASP A 229 13.60 -0.24 10.20
N PHE A 230 13.97 1.01 10.55
CA PHE A 230 13.22 1.80 11.52
C PHE A 230 11.96 2.40 10.89
N TRP A 231 10.89 2.32 11.65
CA TRP A 231 9.60 2.89 11.25
C TRP A 231 9.74 4.37 10.86
N ARG A 232 9.12 4.76 9.75
CA ARG A 232 9.15 6.09 9.14
C ARG A 232 10.49 6.54 8.53
N VAL A 233 11.52 5.72 8.54
CA VAL A 233 12.77 6.01 7.82
C VAL A 233 12.76 5.31 6.45
N GLY A 234 12.39 6.06 5.42
CA GLY A 234 12.42 5.55 4.04
C GLY A 234 13.81 5.67 3.39
N ARG A 235 13.99 5.00 2.24
CA ARG A 235 15.26 5.04 1.46
C ARG A 235 15.72 6.46 1.12
N GLY A 236 14.79 7.38 0.84
CA GLY A 236 15.12 8.78 0.54
C GLY A 236 15.69 9.50 1.75
N THR A 237 15.10 9.28 2.94
CA THR A 237 15.58 9.83 4.20
C THR A 237 16.96 9.25 4.55
N ALA A 238 17.12 7.92 4.52
CA ALA A 238 18.39 7.26 4.80
C ALA A 238 19.51 7.76 3.85
N LYS A 239 19.28 7.76 2.54
CA LYS A 239 20.26 8.25 1.55
C LYS A 239 20.68 9.71 1.80
N LYS A 240 19.74 10.55 2.26
CA LYS A 240 20.03 11.95 2.56
C LYS A 240 20.85 12.09 3.83
N LEU A 241 20.58 11.28 4.85
CA LEU A 241 21.35 11.21 6.09
C LEU A 241 22.78 10.69 5.85
N GLU A 242 22.92 9.62 5.06
CA GLU A 242 24.23 9.04 4.68
C GLU A 242 25.17 10.06 4.03
N GLN A 243 24.65 11.02 3.25
CA GLN A 243 25.44 12.08 2.65
C GLN A 243 26.11 13.01 3.69
N TYR A 244 25.60 13.02 4.90
CA TYR A 244 26.13 13.80 6.02
C TYR A 244 26.76 12.92 7.11
N GLY A 245 27.03 11.65 6.80
CA GLY A 245 27.70 10.71 7.70
C GLY A 245 26.81 10.12 8.79
N MET A 246 25.48 10.32 8.71
CA MET A 246 24.52 9.76 9.67
C MET A 246 23.97 8.45 9.14
N CYS A 247 24.41 7.32 9.70
CA CYS A 247 24.05 5.97 9.29
C CYS A 247 23.22 5.21 10.34
N THR A 248 23.07 5.76 11.54
CA THR A 248 22.41 5.14 12.69
C THR A 248 21.47 6.11 13.39
N MET A 249 20.55 5.60 14.23
CA MET A 249 19.70 6.44 15.07
C MET A 249 20.54 7.22 16.09
N GLY A 250 21.62 6.63 16.61
CA GLY A 250 22.55 7.32 17.49
C GLY A 250 23.22 8.53 16.83
N ASP A 251 23.60 8.42 15.53
CA ASP A 251 24.19 9.55 14.79
C ASP A 251 23.19 10.72 14.67
N ILE A 252 21.91 10.40 14.42
CA ILE A 252 20.84 11.40 14.31
C ILE A 252 20.61 12.09 15.67
N ALA A 253 20.52 11.30 16.75
CA ALA A 253 20.36 11.82 18.09
C ALA A 253 21.52 12.74 18.49
N LEU A 254 22.76 12.33 18.24
CA LEU A 254 23.94 13.15 18.49
C LEU A 254 24.03 14.40 17.62
N CYS A 255 23.55 14.32 16.37
CA CYS A 255 23.44 15.48 15.49
C CYS A 255 22.43 16.48 16.03
N SER A 256 21.29 16.02 16.58
CA SER A 256 20.27 16.90 17.16
C SER A 256 20.77 17.72 18.34
N GLU A 257 21.72 17.19 19.13
CA GLU A 257 22.36 17.94 20.21
C GLU A 257 23.37 18.97 19.72
N LYS A 258 24.11 18.67 18.66
CA LYS A 258 25.24 19.49 18.21
C LYS A 258 24.90 20.46 17.09
N ASN A 259 23.96 20.12 16.23
CA ASN A 259 23.59 20.87 15.02
C ASN A 259 22.17 20.50 14.55
N GLU A 260 21.19 20.80 15.37
CA GLU A 260 19.77 20.54 15.08
C GLU A 260 19.31 21.24 13.80
N ASP A 261 19.81 22.46 13.53
CA ASP A 261 19.49 23.25 12.34
C ASP A 261 19.77 22.50 11.04
N LEU A 262 20.78 21.63 11.03
CA LEU A 262 21.08 20.79 9.86
C LEU A 262 19.90 19.84 9.56
N LEU A 263 19.33 19.20 10.58
CA LEU A 263 18.21 18.27 10.42
C LEU A 263 16.97 19.00 9.93
N TYR A 264 16.66 20.18 10.47
CA TYR A 264 15.55 21.03 9.99
C TYR A 264 15.79 21.53 8.55
N LYS A 265 17.01 21.89 8.18
CA LYS A 265 17.37 22.25 6.79
C LYS A 265 17.14 21.08 5.82
N LEU A 266 17.43 19.85 6.24
CA LEU A 266 17.31 18.66 5.42
C LEU A 266 15.86 18.17 5.28
N PHE A 267 15.07 18.22 6.36
CA PHE A 267 13.78 17.54 6.44
C PHE A 267 12.60 18.46 6.77
N GLY A 268 12.84 19.76 7.01
CA GLY A 268 11.81 20.71 7.42
C GLY A 268 11.13 20.24 8.71
N LYS A 269 9.81 20.41 8.81
CA LYS A 269 9.02 19.98 9.97
C LYS A 269 9.09 18.48 10.30
N ASN A 270 9.49 17.65 9.34
CA ASN A 270 9.64 16.22 9.57
C ASN A 270 10.93 15.89 10.36
N ALA A 271 11.82 16.86 10.58
CA ALA A 271 13.01 16.70 11.42
C ALA A 271 12.62 16.41 12.87
N GLU A 272 11.58 17.08 13.38
CA GLU A 272 11.09 16.90 14.76
C GLU A 272 10.75 15.43 15.04
N LEU A 273 9.92 14.82 14.21
CA LEU A 273 9.58 13.40 14.35
C LEU A 273 10.81 12.48 14.22
N LEU A 274 11.75 12.82 13.33
CA LEU A 274 12.97 12.03 13.14
C LEU A 274 13.88 12.10 14.36
N ILE A 275 14.01 13.28 14.97
CA ILE A 275 14.77 13.52 16.20
C ILE A 275 14.14 12.76 17.36
N ASP A 276 12.83 12.92 17.58
CA ASP A 276 12.09 12.22 18.62
C ASP A 276 12.30 10.71 18.54
N HIS A 277 12.12 10.13 17.34
CA HIS A 277 12.33 8.71 17.11
C HIS A 277 13.79 8.28 17.34
N ALA A 278 14.77 9.14 17.02
CA ALA A 278 16.18 8.84 17.28
C ALA A 278 16.48 8.75 18.78
N TRP A 279 15.75 9.49 19.60
CA TRP A 279 15.81 9.41 21.07
C TRP A 279 14.93 8.30 21.66
N GLY A 280 14.09 7.64 20.85
CA GLY A 280 13.13 6.63 21.29
C GLY A 280 11.83 7.23 21.83
N TRP A 281 11.53 8.47 21.48
CA TRP A 281 10.35 9.21 21.91
C TRP A 281 9.28 9.23 20.83
N GLU A 282 8.00 9.13 21.21
CA GLU A 282 6.84 9.32 20.35
C GLU A 282 5.68 9.84 21.20
N PRO A 283 5.31 11.10 21.06
CA PRO A 283 4.23 11.70 21.85
C PRO A 283 2.85 11.28 21.39
N CYS A 284 2.70 10.85 20.13
CA CYS A 284 1.42 10.49 19.55
C CYS A 284 0.80 9.27 20.25
N THR A 285 -0.45 9.37 20.62
CA THR A 285 -1.22 8.29 21.26
C THR A 285 -2.27 7.71 20.31
N VAL A 286 -2.88 6.58 20.68
CA VAL A 286 -4.03 6.02 19.97
C VAL A 286 -5.18 7.04 19.90
N ALA A 287 -5.43 7.77 20.98
CA ALA A 287 -6.46 8.82 21.01
C ALA A 287 -6.18 9.96 20.02
N ASP A 288 -4.92 10.39 19.89
CA ASP A 288 -4.55 11.43 18.92
C ASP A 288 -4.74 10.96 17.48
N ILE A 289 -4.38 9.70 17.18
CA ILE A 289 -4.61 9.11 15.85
C ILE A 289 -6.12 9.05 15.54
N LYS A 290 -6.94 8.67 16.50
CA LYS A 290 -8.41 8.62 16.34
C LYS A 290 -9.04 9.99 16.16
N ALA A 291 -8.53 11.00 16.85
CA ALA A 291 -8.99 12.39 16.77
C ALA A 291 -8.51 13.11 15.49
N TYR A 292 -7.45 12.62 14.85
CA TYR A 292 -6.86 13.28 13.69
C TYR A 292 -7.80 13.31 12.50
N LYS A 293 -8.06 14.52 12.01
CA LYS A 293 -8.78 14.77 10.76
C LYS A 293 -7.81 15.37 9.75
N PRO A 294 -7.56 14.73 8.62
CA PRO A 294 -6.68 15.30 7.60
C PRO A 294 -7.27 16.59 7.04
N SER A 295 -6.44 17.62 6.87
CA SER A 295 -6.85 18.91 6.29
C SER A 295 -7.19 18.82 4.80
N THR A 296 -6.66 17.81 4.11
CA THR A 296 -6.90 17.55 2.70
C THR A 296 -7.03 16.06 2.46
N ASN A 297 -8.03 15.69 1.67
CA ASN A 297 -8.22 14.30 1.26
C ASN A 297 -8.02 14.18 -0.25
N SER A 298 -7.60 13.02 -0.70
CA SER A 298 -7.51 12.67 -2.11
C SER A 298 -7.96 11.25 -2.36
N ILE A 299 -8.55 11.00 -3.53
CA ILE A 299 -8.82 9.65 -4.04
C ILE A 299 -8.04 9.49 -5.33
N SER A 300 -7.35 8.36 -5.49
CA SER A 300 -6.54 8.11 -6.65
C SER A 300 -6.83 6.75 -7.28
N THR A 301 -6.68 6.68 -8.60
CA THR A 301 -6.65 5.45 -9.37
C THR A 301 -5.36 5.40 -10.16
N GLY A 302 -4.73 4.22 -10.24
CA GLY A 302 -3.48 4.04 -10.96
C GLY A 302 -3.50 2.77 -11.80
N GLN A 303 -2.82 2.81 -12.95
CA GLN A 303 -2.71 1.65 -13.84
C GLN A 303 -1.32 1.53 -14.43
N VAL A 304 -0.78 0.31 -14.39
CA VAL A 304 0.39 -0.10 -15.16
C VAL A 304 -0.10 -0.95 -16.32
N LEU A 305 0.17 -0.50 -17.55
CA LEU A 305 -0.27 -1.19 -18.76
C LEU A 305 0.52 -2.49 -18.98
N ALA A 306 -0.11 -3.49 -19.56
CA ALA A 306 0.51 -4.79 -19.86
C ALA A 306 1.63 -4.65 -20.90
N CYS A 307 1.45 -3.77 -21.88
CA CYS A 307 2.43 -3.41 -22.90
C CYS A 307 2.51 -1.89 -23.08
N PRO A 308 3.52 -1.35 -23.79
CA PRO A 308 3.58 0.08 -24.11
C PRO A 308 2.40 0.51 -24.99
N TYR A 309 1.77 1.64 -24.67
CA TYR A 309 0.65 2.20 -25.43
C TYR A 309 1.06 3.49 -26.14
N THR A 310 0.50 3.72 -27.33
CA THR A 310 0.54 5.05 -27.99
C THR A 310 -0.31 6.05 -27.23
N ALA A 311 -0.11 7.34 -27.46
CA ALA A 311 -0.84 8.42 -26.81
C ALA A 311 -2.38 8.25 -26.96
N ASP A 312 -2.87 7.89 -28.15
CA ASP A 312 -4.30 7.71 -28.39
C ASP A 312 -4.92 6.60 -27.53
N LYS A 313 -4.25 5.44 -27.45
CA LYS A 313 -4.69 4.34 -26.57
C LYS A 313 -4.60 4.72 -25.09
N ALA A 314 -3.56 5.43 -24.70
CA ALA A 314 -3.41 5.90 -23.32
C ALA A 314 -4.48 6.94 -22.95
N ARG A 315 -4.88 7.80 -23.90
CA ARG A 315 -5.99 8.74 -23.75
C ARG A 315 -7.32 8.04 -23.44
N LEU A 316 -7.61 6.95 -24.15
CA LEU A 316 -8.79 6.12 -23.88
C LEU A 316 -8.75 5.57 -22.44
N VAL A 317 -7.61 5.04 -22.00
CA VAL A 317 -7.44 4.50 -20.64
C VAL A 317 -7.61 5.58 -19.58
N VAL A 318 -7.12 6.82 -19.82
CA VAL A 318 -7.34 7.95 -18.89
C VAL A 318 -8.84 8.26 -18.74
N ARG A 319 -9.62 8.20 -19.84
CA ARG A 319 -11.08 8.36 -19.79
C ARG A 319 -11.76 7.26 -18.98
N GLU A 320 -11.35 6.00 -19.16
CA GLU A 320 -11.82 4.88 -18.35
C GLU A 320 -11.47 5.05 -16.85
N MET A 321 -10.26 5.53 -16.56
CA MET A 321 -9.83 5.81 -15.18
C MET A 321 -10.64 6.94 -14.56
N ALA A 322 -10.95 7.99 -15.31
CA ALA A 322 -11.78 9.10 -14.84
C ALA A 322 -13.22 8.65 -14.55
N ASP A 323 -13.82 7.82 -15.42
CA ASP A 323 -15.13 7.25 -15.19
C ASP A 323 -15.21 6.42 -13.90
N GLN A 324 -14.21 5.57 -13.65
CA GLN A 324 -14.12 4.79 -12.42
C GLN A 324 -13.92 5.68 -11.19
N LEU A 325 -13.04 6.67 -11.27
CA LEU A 325 -12.77 7.62 -10.18
C LEU A 325 -14.05 8.37 -9.77
N VAL A 326 -14.86 8.78 -10.74
CA VAL A 326 -16.16 9.41 -10.48
C VAL A 326 -17.11 8.47 -9.75
N LEU A 327 -17.23 7.23 -10.19
CA LEU A 327 -18.06 6.24 -9.50
C LEU A 327 -17.61 6.02 -8.05
N ASP A 328 -16.30 6.03 -7.80
CA ASP A 328 -15.73 5.93 -6.45
C ASP A 328 -16.07 7.16 -5.59
N LEU A 329 -16.03 8.38 -6.16
CA LEU A 329 -16.47 9.61 -5.50
C LEU A 329 -17.96 9.54 -5.15
N VAL A 330 -18.81 9.21 -6.11
CA VAL A 330 -20.27 9.15 -5.93
C VAL A 330 -20.65 8.09 -4.90
N SER A 331 -20.01 6.91 -4.93
CA SER A 331 -20.29 5.82 -3.97
C SER A 331 -20.01 6.22 -2.52
N LYS A 332 -19.10 7.18 -2.31
CA LYS A 332 -18.70 7.69 -0.99
C LYS A 332 -19.35 9.02 -0.63
N GLY A 333 -20.22 9.58 -1.50
CA GLY A 333 -20.82 10.90 -1.30
C GLY A 333 -19.81 12.04 -1.28
N LEU A 334 -18.78 11.97 -2.14
CA LEU A 334 -17.66 12.91 -2.17
C LEU A 334 -17.64 13.74 -3.47
N VAL A 335 -17.08 14.95 -3.37
CA VAL A 335 -16.85 15.86 -4.50
C VAL A 335 -15.41 16.34 -4.51
N THR A 336 -14.94 16.84 -5.66
CA THR A 336 -13.59 17.38 -5.87
C THR A 336 -13.63 18.61 -6.77
N ASP A 337 -12.67 19.53 -6.62
CA ASP A 337 -12.48 20.68 -7.50
C ASP A 337 -11.21 20.60 -8.35
N ARG A 338 -10.42 19.50 -8.21
CA ARG A 338 -9.09 19.43 -8.81
C ARG A 338 -8.68 18.01 -9.19
N LEU A 339 -8.17 17.86 -10.41
CA LEU A 339 -7.55 16.64 -10.89
C LEU A 339 -6.04 16.81 -11.03
N VAL A 340 -5.29 15.75 -10.71
CA VAL A 340 -3.85 15.64 -10.98
C VAL A 340 -3.62 14.38 -11.80
N LEU A 341 -2.88 14.51 -12.91
CA LEU A 341 -2.53 13.39 -13.77
C LEU A 341 -1.01 13.26 -13.86
N THR A 342 -0.53 12.04 -13.69
CA THR A 342 0.87 11.67 -13.94
C THR A 342 0.91 10.55 -14.95
N VAL A 343 1.68 10.75 -16.04
CA VAL A 343 1.87 9.77 -17.12
C VAL A 343 3.34 9.38 -17.18
N GLY A 344 3.63 8.12 -16.88
CA GLY A 344 4.98 7.56 -16.95
C GLY A 344 5.19 6.84 -18.27
N TYR A 345 6.29 7.16 -18.93
CA TYR A 345 6.66 6.60 -20.22
C TYR A 345 7.36 5.24 -20.11
N ASP A 346 7.36 4.50 -21.20
CA ASP A 346 8.02 3.19 -21.27
C ASP A 346 9.53 3.33 -21.55
N ILE A 347 10.30 2.35 -21.07
CA ILE A 347 11.74 2.28 -21.28
C ILE A 347 12.11 2.08 -22.76
N ASP A 348 11.22 1.49 -23.56
CA ASP A 348 11.43 1.27 -24.98
C ASP A 348 11.60 2.59 -25.78
N ASN A 349 11.13 3.71 -25.22
CA ASN A 349 11.43 5.03 -25.80
C ASN A 349 12.93 5.38 -25.84
N LEU A 350 13.73 4.77 -24.94
CA LEU A 350 15.18 4.99 -24.87
C LEU A 350 16.00 3.78 -25.31
N ASN A 351 15.43 2.57 -25.25
CA ASN A 351 16.09 1.33 -25.64
C ASN A 351 15.99 1.06 -27.15
N ASP A 352 14.90 1.51 -27.79
CA ASP A 352 14.74 1.42 -29.25
C ASP A 352 15.57 2.54 -29.92
N PRO A 353 16.59 2.21 -30.74
CA PRO A 353 17.45 3.21 -31.40
C PRO A 353 16.66 4.20 -32.27
N ALA A 354 15.60 3.74 -32.94
CA ALA A 354 14.78 4.57 -33.81
C ALA A 354 13.99 5.63 -33.04
N ARG A 355 13.56 5.30 -31.81
CA ARG A 355 12.85 6.23 -30.90
C ARG A 355 13.81 7.13 -30.15
N ARG A 356 14.94 6.57 -29.67
CA ARG A 356 15.93 7.31 -28.90
C ARG A 356 16.52 8.50 -29.66
N ILE A 357 16.75 8.40 -30.98
CA ILE A 357 17.28 9.47 -31.82
C ILE A 357 16.38 10.71 -31.76
N ASN A 358 15.07 10.53 -31.64
CA ASN A 358 14.07 11.60 -31.65
C ASN A 358 13.75 12.15 -30.28
N TYR A 359 14.29 11.54 -29.18
CA TYR A 359 14.01 12.01 -27.83
C TYR A 359 15.12 12.92 -27.29
N HIS A 360 14.80 14.19 -27.12
CA HIS A 360 15.69 15.22 -26.57
C HIS A 360 15.26 15.75 -25.21
N GLY A 361 14.24 15.11 -24.61
CA GLY A 361 13.68 15.51 -23.32
C GLY A 361 14.54 15.11 -22.12
N ARG A 362 14.09 15.50 -20.93
CA ARG A 362 14.74 15.12 -19.66
C ARG A 362 14.47 13.65 -19.33
N THR A 363 15.46 13.00 -18.73
CA THR A 363 15.34 11.63 -18.23
C THR A 363 15.29 11.61 -16.70
N GLU A 364 14.73 10.55 -16.14
CA GLU A 364 14.75 10.23 -14.72
C GLU A 364 15.19 8.78 -14.51
N THR A 365 15.81 8.50 -13.35
CA THR A 365 16.20 7.14 -12.97
C THR A 365 15.16 6.60 -12.00
N ASP A 366 14.58 5.44 -12.32
CA ASP A 366 13.62 4.79 -11.45
C ASP A 366 14.31 4.08 -10.27
N ARG A 367 13.51 3.54 -9.34
CA ARG A 367 14.00 2.81 -8.16
C ARG A 367 14.82 1.54 -8.46
N TYR A 368 14.81 1.08 -9.72
CA TYR A 368 15.57 -0.08 -10.18
C TYR A 368 16.84 0.32 -10.95
N GLY A 369 17.18 1.61 -10.95
CA GLY A 369 18.34 2.13 -11.68
C GLY A 369 18.14 2.27 -13.19
N ARG A 370 16.90 2.12 -13.70
CA ARG A 370 16.62 2.24 -15.13
C ARG A 370 16.38 3.68 -15.51
N THR A 371 17.00 4.13 -16.58
CA THR A 371 16.76 5.46 -17.15
C THR A 371 15.50 5.45 -18.02
N LEU A 372 14.61 6.40 -17.80
CA LEU A 372 13.32 6.56 -18.47
C LEU A 372 13.15 8.01 -18.90
N PRO A 373 12.31 8.32 -19.92
CA PRO A 373 11.86 9.68 -20.13
C PRO A 373 11.18 10.22 -18.88
N LYS A 374 11.41 11.49 -18.55
CA LYS A 374 10.77 12.12 -17.39
C LYS A 374 9.26 12.05 -17.52
N SER A 375 8.57 11.59 -16.45
CA SER A 375 7.13 11.47 -16.43
C SER A 375 6.44 12.81 -16.66
N ALA A 376 5.39 12.84 -17.49
CA ALA A 376 4.52 13.99 -17.65
C ALA A 376 3.64 14.15 -16.42
N HIS A 377 3.46 15.38 -15.94
CA HIS A 377 2.69 15.68 -14.74
C HIS A 377 1.98 17.01 -14.89
N GLY A 378 0.72 17.06 -14.43
CA GLY A 378 -0.04 18.28 -14.45
C GLY A 378 -1.25 18.25 -13.55
N THR A 379 -1.81 19.43 -13.34
CA THR A 379 -3.00 19.65 -12.51
C THR A 379 -4.04 20.43 -13.32
N GLN A 380 -5.32 20.07 -13.15
CA GLN A 380 -6.47 20.75 -13.75
C GLN A 380 -7.46 21.13 -12.66
N SER A 381 -7.75 22.43 -12.53
CA SER A 381 -8.86 22.91 -11.71
C SER A 381 -10.17 22.73 -12.48
N LEU A 382 -11.22 22.36 -11.75
CA LEU A 382 -12.58 22.21 -12.29
C LEU A 382 -13.41 23.49 -12.11
N GLY A 383 -12.91 24.46 -11.30
CA GLY A 383 -13.61 25.71 -11.00
C GLY A 383 -14.73 25.58 -9.97
N GLU A 384 -15.20 24.37 -9.70
CA GLU A 384 -16.26 24.06 -8.74
C GLU A 384 -16.06 22.68 -8.14
N LEU A 385 -16.68 22.45 -6.99
CA LEU A 385 -16.73 21.11 -6.36
C LEU A 385 -17.80 20.27 -7.07
N THR A 386 -17.39 19.14 -7.64
CA THR A 386 -18.28 18.31 -8.45
C THR A 386 -17.91 16.82 -8.39
N SER A 387 -18.89 15.97 -8.68
CA SER A 387 -18.74 14.55 -9.00
C SER A 387 -19.39 14.22 -10.35
N SER A 388 -19.54 15.21 -11.24
CA SER A 388 -20.07 14.99 -12.59
C SER A 388 -19.09 14.17 -13.44
N THR A 389 -19.56 13.09 -14.02
CA THR A 389 -18.81 12.23 -14.94
C THR A 389 -18.31 13.01 -16.15
N GLN A 390 -19.19 13.83 -16.73
CA GLN A 390 -18.86 14.61 -17.93
C GLN A 390 -17.74 15.61 -17.62
N LYS A 391 -17.89 16.42 -16.55
CA LYS A 391 -16.92 17.45 -16.18
C LYS A 391 -15.55 16.86 -15.84
N LEU A 392 -15.51 15.75 -15.06
CA LEU A 392 -14.23 15.12 -14.70
C LEU A 392 -13.58 14.41 -15.88
N MET A 393 -14.35 13.72 -16.74
CA MET A 393 -13.79 13.05 -17.94
C MET A 393 -13.24 14.07 -18.93
N ASP A 394 -13.92 15.17 -19.17
CA ASP A 394 -13.47 16.24 -20.07
C ASP A 394 -12.20 16.89 -19.51
N ALA A 395 -12.20 17.25 -18.22
CA ALA A 395 -11.04 17.81 -17.56
C ALA A 395 -9.82 16.87 -17.57
N ALA A 396 -10.01 15.59 -17.33
CA ALA A 396 -8.94 14.58 -17.39
C ALA A 396 -8.37 14.44 -18.81
N THR A 397 -9.25 14.52 -19.83
CA THR A 397 -8.89 14.44 -21.24
C THR A 397 -8.09 15.66 -21.67
N VAL A 398 -8.57 16.87 -21.36
CA VAL A 398 -7.87 18.13 -21.63
C VAL A 398 -6.52 18.18 -20.92
N LEU A 399 -6.47 17.73 -19.67
CA LEU A 399 -5.22 17.66 -18.92
C LEU A 399 -4.21 16.69 -19.58
N PHE A 400 -4.67 15.50 -20.00
CA PHE A 400 -3.85 14.55 -20.70
C PHE A 400 -3.27 15.13 -22.00
N ASP A 401 -4.13 15.70 -22.85
CA ASP A 401 -3.76 16.27 -24.14
C ASP A 401 -2.74 17.44 -23.98
N ARG A 402 -2.83 18.18 -22.87
CA ARG A 402 -1.92 19.30 -22.55
C ARG A 402 -0.52 18.84 -22.10
N ILE A 403 -0.42 17.71 -21.37
CA ILE A 403 0.86 17.33 -20.74
C ILE A 403 1.62 16.24 -21.49
N ILE A 404 0.94 15.45 -22.33
CA ILE A 404 1.53 14.30 -22.99
C ILE A 404 2.52 14.70 -24.09
N ASP A 405 3.61 13.95 -24.24
CA ASP A 405 4.38 13.90 -25.49
C ASP A 405 3.77 12.80 -26.38
N PRO A 406 3.09 13.14 -27.49
CA PRO A 406 2.36 12.17 -28.30
C PRO A 406 3.29 11.17 -29.03
N ASN A 407 4.58 11.44 -29.11
CA ASN A 407 5.57 10.57 -29.76
C ASN A 407 6.07 9.46 -28.84
N LEU A 408 5.82 9.58 -27.54
CA LEU A 408 6.33 8.64 -26.55
C LEU A 408 5.32 7.55 -26.21
N LEU A 409 5.82 6.34 -26.01
CA LEU A 409 5.05 5.22 -25.52
C LEU A 409 4.79 5.36 -24.01
N VAL A 410 3.54 5.19 -23.62
CA VAL A 410 3.07 5.26 -22.22
C VAL A 410 3.09 3.88 -21.57
N ARG A 411 3.50 3.81 -20.30
CA ARG A 411 3.55 2.56 -19.51
C ARG A 411 2.69 2.59 -18.27
N ARG A 412 2.52 3.73 -17.65
CA ARG A 412 1.77 3.86 -16.40
C ARG A 412 1.07 5.21 -16.32
N MET A 413 -0.06 5.24 -15.62
CA MET A 413 -0.83 6.46 -15.40
C MET A 413 -1.38 6.47 -13.98
N TYR A 414 -1.44 7.65 -13.38
CA TYR A 414 -2.05 7.90 -12.08
C TYR A 414 -2.94 9.13 -12.20
N LEU A 415 -4.21 8.96 -11.90
CA LEU A 415 -5.20 10.03 -11.86
C LEU A 415 -5.66 10.21 -10.41
N VAL A 416 -5.60 11.43 -9.91
CA VAL A 416 -5.90 11.77 -8.53
C VAL A 416 -6.95 12.87 -8.50
N ALA A 417 -8.04 12.68 -7.77
CA ALA A 417 -8.94 13.72 -7.32
C ALA A 417 -8.38 14.30 -6.01
N ASN A 418 -7.96 15.55 -6.03
CA ASN A 418 -7.46 16.27 -4.86
C ASN A 418 -8.55 17.16 -4.27
N HIS A 419 -8.34 17.63 -3.03
CA HIS A 419 -9.29 18.48 -2.31
C HIS A 419 -10.69 17.83 -2.29
N VAL A 420 -10.69 16.55 -1.89
CA VAL A 420 -11.93 15.77 -1.79
C VAL A 420 -12.58 16.05 -0.45
N ILE A 421 -13.87 16.44 -0.49
CA ILE A 421 -14.70 16.68 0.70
C ILE A 421 -16.03 15.95 0.57
N PRO A 422 -16.75 15.70 1.70
CA PRO A 422 -18.14 15.24 1.65
C PRO A 422 -19.00 16.26 0.87
N GLU A 423 -19.90 15.75 0.04
CA GLU A 423 -20.83 16.60 -0.72
C GLU A 423 -21.72 17.46 0.20
N SER A 424 -22.05 16.94 1.39
CA SER A 424 -22.76 17.68 2.45
C SER A 424 -22.03 18.91 2.96
N ASP A 425 -20.69 18.88 2.91
CA ASP A 425 -19.81 19.92 3.45
C ASP A 425 -19.40 20.92 2.37
N ALA A 426 -19.80 20.67 1.11
CA ALA A 426 -19.51 21.57 0.00
C ALA A 426 -20.18 22.93 0.22
N PRO A 427 -19.43 24.05 0.21
CA PRO A 427 -20.01 25.35 0.37
C PRO A 427 -21.04 25.60 -0.74
N GLN A 428 -22.24 25.95 -0.35
CA GLN A 428 -23.21 26.44 -1.35
C GLN A 428 -22.68 27.77 -1.92
N PRO A 429 -22.69 27.93 -3.25
CA PRO A 429 -22.20 29.16 -3.84
C PRO A 429 -22.97 30.34 -3.22
N ALA A 430 -22.24 31.22 -2.52
CA ALA A 430 -22.81 32.43 -1.97
C ALA A 430 -23.32 33.28 -3.16
N ARG A 431 -24.62 33.38 -3.29
CA ARG A 431 -25.28 34.13 -4.35
C ARG A 431 -25.22 35.65 -4.04
N CYS A 432 -24.04 36.24 -4.15
CA CYS A 432 -23.94 37.68 -4.35
C CYS A 432 -23.77 37.92 -5.86
N GLU A 433 -24.86 37.97 -6.60
CA GLU A 433 -24.82 38.36 -8.00
C GLU A 433 -24.89 39.90 -8.04
N GLN A 434 -23.78 40.50 -8.44
CA GLN A 434 -23.83 41.90 -8.87
C GLN A 434 -24.51 41.89 -10.23
N LEU A 435 -25.76 42.42 -10.25
CA LEU A 435 -26.52 42.55 -11.48
C LEU A 435 -25.83 43.55 -12.40
N ASP A 436 -25.53 43.16 -13.63
CA ASP A 436 -25.04 44.04 -14.67
C ASP A 436 -26.15 44.28 -15.72
N LEU A 437 -26.11 45.47 -16.36
CA LEU A 437 -27.15 45.92 -17.29
C LEU A 437 -27.12 45.25 -18.67
N PHE A 438 -26.09 44.43 -18.94
CA PHE A 438 -25.85 43.83 -20.25
C PHE A 438 -26.10 42.30 -20.27
N THR A 439 -26.35 41.70 -19.13
CA THR A 439 -26.60 40.25 -19.00
C THR A 439 -28.11 39.97 -19.13
N ASP A 440 -28.46 39.06 -20.05
CA ASP A 440 -29.80 38.48 -20.12
C ASP A 440 -30.00 37.45 -19.00
N TYR A 441 -30.50 37.94 -17.86
CA TYR A 441 -30.73 37.11 -16.67
C TYR A 441 -31.76 36.02 -16.87
N ALA A 442 -32.72 36.20 -17.80
CA ALA A 442 -33.73 35.19 -18.08
C ALA A 442 -33.07 33.99 -18.81
N ALA A 443 -32.27 34.28 -19.82
CA ALA A 443 -31.52 33.27 -20.54
C ALA A 443 -30.48 32.56 -19.64
N GLU A 444 -29.78 33.30 -18.77
CA GLU A 444 -28.84 32.76 -17.80
C GLU A 444 -29.53 31.86 -16.77
N GLN A 445 -30.70 32.24 -16.28
CA GLN A 445 -31.48 31.46 -15.33
C GLN A 445 -32.00 30.16 -15.97
N GLU A 446 -32.46 30.22 -17.23
CA GLU A 446 -32.89 29.04 -17.97
C GLU A 446 -31.72 28.07 -18.22
N ARG A 447 -30.55 28.58 -18.60
CA ARG A 447 -29.32 27.79 -18.76
C ARG A 447 -28.94 27.09 -17.45
N ARG A 448 -28.96 27.79 -16.32
CA ARG A 448 -28.67 27.21 -14.99
C ARG A 448 -29.67 26.13 -14.59
N ARG A 449 -30.97 26.34 -14.86
CA ARG A 449 -32.00 25.30 -14.62
C ARG A 449 -31.77 24.06 -15.47
N ALA A 450 -31.42 24.26 -16.74
CA ALA A 450 -31.10 23.16 -17.64
C ALA A 450 -29.86 22.41 -17.19
N GLU A 451 -28.81 23.09 -16.77
CA GLU A 451 -27.60 22.50 -16.22
C GLU A 451 -27.87 21.70 -14.93
N GLN A 452 -28.63 22.28 -14.01
CA GLN A 452 -29.01 21.61 -12.76
C GLN A 452 -29.84 20.34 -13.04
N ALA A 453 -30.80 20.41 -13.94
CA ALA A 453 -31.60 19.25 -14.34
C ALA A 453 -30.74 18.16 -15.01
N ALA A 454 -29.72 18.55 -15.79
CA ALA A 454 -28.78 17.63 -16.40
C ALA A 454 -27.91 16.93 -15.32
N LEU A 455 -27.40 17.66 -14.33
CA LEU A 455 -26.63 17.11 -13.21
C LEU A 455 -27.47 16.15 -12.34
N GLU A 456 -28.73 16.49 -12.06
CA GLU A 456 -29.64 15.60 -11.32
C GLU A 456 -29.93 14.30 -12.11
N ARG A 457 -30.11 14.41 -13.41
CA ARG A 457 -30.28 13.23 -14.30
C ARG A 457 -29.01 12.37 -14.32
N GLU A 458 -27.86 13.00 -14.45
CA GLU A 458 -26.56 12.30 -14.39
C GLU A 458 -26.38 11.57 -13.05
N ARG A 459 -26.72 12.21 -11.94
CA ARG A 459 -26.65 11.62 -10.61
C ARG A 459 -27.49 10.36 -10.47
N LYS A 460 -28.73 10.38 -10.97
CA LYS A 460 -29.60 9.21 -11.00
C LYS A 460 -29.00 8.08 -11.83
N LEU A 461 -28.39 8.38 -12.97
CA LEU A 461 -27.70 7.38 -13.80
C LEU A 461 -26.47 6.80 -13.10
N GLN A 462 -25.67 7.62 -12.41
CA GLN A 462 -24.51 7.16 -11.62
C GLN A 462 -24.94 6.20 -10.50
N GLN A 463 -26.00 6.56 -9.76
CA GLN A 463 -26.54 5.71 -8.68
C GLN A 463 -27.09 4.39 -9.22
N ALA A 464 -27.83 4.42 -10.33
CA ALA A 464 -28.32 3.20 -10.99
C ALA A 464 -27.15 2.30 -11.47
N ALA A 465 -26.11 2.92 -12.05
CA ALA A 465 -24.92 2.19 -12.49
C ALA A 465 -24.20 1.53 -11.31
N LEU A 466 -24.05 2.23 -10.19
CA LEU A 466 -23.47 1.68 -8.96
C LEU A 466 -24.29 0.51 -8.42
N ALA A 467 -25.62 0.63 -8.36
CA ALA A 467 -26.52 -0.43 -7.92
C ALA A 467 -26.41 -1.70 -8.79
N ILE A 468 -26.38 -1.52 -10.12
CA ILE A 468 -26.21 -2.64 -11.07
C ILE A 468 -24.82 -3.30 -10.88
N LYS A 469 -23.75 -2.49 -10.83
CA LYS A 469 -22.38 -3.01 -10.67
C LYS A 469 -22.18 -3.71 -9.32
N SER A 470 -22.79 -3.22 -8.26
CA SER A 470 -22.76 -3.85 -6.93
C SER A 470 -23.48 -5.20 -6.93
N LYS A 471 -24.62 -5.31 -7.59
CA LYS A 471 -25.46 -6.52 -7.61
C LYS A 471 -24.97 -7.60 -8.57
N TYR A 472 -24.52 -7.19 -9.75
CA TYR A 472 -24.22 -8.10 -10.86
C TYR A 472 -22.74 -8.11 -11.28
N GLY A 473 -21.87 -7.37 -10.56
CA GLY A 473 -20.44 -7.28 -10.83
C GLY A 473 -20.06 -6.06 -11.69
N LYS A 474 -18.78 -5.69 -11.60
CA LYS A 474 -18.23 -4.46 -12.21
C LYS A 474 -18.41 -4.39 -13.72
N ASN A 475 -18.47 -5.53 -14.41
CA ASN A 475 -18.64 -5.63 -15.87
C ASN A 475 -20.12 -5.75 -16.32
N ALA A 476 -21.08 -5.73 -15.41
CA ALA A 476 -22.50 -5.84 -15.75
C ALA A 476 -23.04 -4.62 -16.54
N LEU A 477 -22.37 -3.47 -16.39
CA LEU A 477 -22.69 -2.26 -17.15
C LEU A 477 -21.38 -1.62 -17.64
N LEU A 478 -21.24 -1.51 -18.96
CA LEU A 478 -20.08 -0.94 -19.65
C LEU A 478 -20.50 0.25 -20.51
N LYS A 479 -19.59 1.21 -20.68
CA LYS A 479 -19.73 2.29 -21.66
C LYS A 479 -19.15 1.84 -23.01
N GLY A 480 -19.60 2.43 -24.11
CA GLY A 480 -19.10 2.10 -25.45
C GLY A 480 -17.56 2.18 -25.55
N MET A 481 -16.96 3.18 -24.90
CA MET A 481 -15.50 3.32 -24.86
C MET A 481 -14.76 2.10 -24.25
N ASN A 482 -15.41 1.32 -23.38
CA ASN A 482 -14.79 0.13 -22.78
C ASN A 482 -14.67 -1.05 -23.76
N LEU A 483 -15.31 -0.94 -24.93
CA LEU A 483 -15.28 -1.93 -26.02
C LEU A 483 -14.31 -1.54 -27.14
N GLU A 484 -13.70 -0.34 -27.05
CA GLU A 484 -12.74 0.13 -28.05
C GLU A 484 -11.41 -0.64 -27.99
N LYS A 485 -10.69 -0.69 -29.10
CA LYS A 485 -9.39 -1.35 -29.18
C LYS A 485 -8.35 -0.61 -28.31
N GLY A 486 -7.89 -1.26 -27.26
CA GLY A 486 -6.95 -0.69 -26.28
C GLY A 486 -7.61 -0.31 -24.96
N ALA A 487 -8.94 -0.45 -24.84
CA ALA A 487 -9.62 -0.34 -23.56
C ALA A 487 -9.14 -1.41 -22.59
N THR A 488 -9.11 -1.08 -21.30
CA THR A 488 -8.55 -1.94 -20.24
C THR A 488 -9.55 -2.22 -19.12
N ALA A 489 -10.69 -1.54 -19.08
CA ALA A 489 -11.62 -1.58 -17.96
C ALA A 489 -12.18 -3.00 -17.72
N ILE A 490 -12.55 -3.73 -18.77
CA ILE A 490 -13.12 -5.08 -18.67
C ILE A 490 -12.11 -6.03 -18.00
N GLU A 491 -10.88 -6.04 -18.52
CA GLU A 491 -9.80 -6.86 -17.97
C GLU A 491 -9.44 -6.44 -16.55
N ARG A 492 -9.35 -5.13 -16.29
CA ARG A 492 -9.05 -4.58 -14.95
C ARG A 492 -10.12 -4.96 -13.93
N ASN A 493 -11.41 -4.87 -14.29
CA ASN A 493 -12.51 -5.22 -13.39
C ASN A 493 -12.53 -6.72 -13.04
N GLY A 494 -12.00 -7.58 -13.90
CA GLY A 494 -11.82 -9.02 -13.64
C GLY A 494 -10.59 -9.35 -12.81
N LYS A 495 -9.65 -8.39 -12.60
CA LYS A 495 -8.47 -8.60 -11.78
C LYS A 495 -8.81 -8.45 -10.30
N ILE A 496 -8.18 -9.28 -9.48
CA ILE A 496 -8.33 -9.26 -8.03
C ILE A 496 -7.72 -7.96 -7.50
N GLY A 497 -8.55 -7.12 -6.85
CA GLY A 497 -8.14 -5.80 -6.35
C GLY A 497 -8.20 -4.67 -7.39
N GLY A 498 -8.87 -4.90 -8.51
CA GLY A 498 -9.17 -3.89 -9.54
C GLY A 498 -10.43 -3.08 -9.22
#